data_fb9e3324652936b459b590417f457612
#
_entry.id   fb9e3324652936b459b590417f457612
#
_cell.length_a   1.000
_cell.length_b   1.000
_cell.length_c   1.000
_cell.angle_alpha   90.00
_cell.angle_beta   90.00
_cell.angle_gamma   90.00
#
_symmetry.space_group_name_H-M   'P 1'
#
loop_
_entity.id
_entity.type
_entity.pdbx_description
1 polymer ?
#
loop_
_entity_poly.entity_id
_entity_poly.type
_entity_poly.pdbx_seq_one_letter_code
_entity_poly.pdbx_strand_id
1 'polypeptide(L)'
;MKNMVAAAVAVVLLLVCAVVYLSAYTISAKETVIVTQFGKVVQVRKEPGLYWKLPGRMQRVNRFENRLNVFETQVIQLLLADKNPIIMRCYVAWQIADPIIFFQSLGRAENATSKLNDMTISNLGGILAEYNIDNIINTDATQTKLSEIEERLLTSSNKGAQAKYGINLVQIGVRRIAYPSVVADAVYQRMASERTKEASKLRAEGE
;
A
#
# COMPACT_ATOMS: atom_id res chain seq x y z
N MET A 1 12.01 24.27 -60.85
CA MET A 1 11.34 23.00 -60.59
C MET A 1 12.19 22.04 -59.74
N LYS A 2 13.47 21.78 -60.04
CA LYS A 2 14.33 20.89 -59.20
C LYS A 2 14.45 21.32 -57.75
N ASN A 3 14.58 22.60 -57.42
CA ASN A 3 14.70 23.08 -56.05
C ASN A 3 13.40 22.96 -55.26
N MET A 4 12.24 23.09 -55.89
CA MET A 4 10.93 22.87 -55.25
C MET A 4 10.71 21.41 -54.94
N VAL A 5 11.14 20.50 -55.84
CA VAL A 5 11.05 19.05 -55.60
C VAL A 5 12.00 18.64 -54.44
N ALA A 6 13.23 19.20 -54.45
CA ALA A 6 14.18 18.92 -53.35
C ALA A 6 13.67 19.43 -51.99
N ALA A 7 13.06 20.63 -51.97
CA ALA A 7 12.45 21.16 -50.73
C ALA A 7 11.27 20.31 -50.27
N ALA A 8 10.40 19.84 -51.16
CA ALA A 8 9.28 18.97 -50.84
C ALA A 8 9.77 17.62 -50.27
N VAL A 9 10.79 17.02 -50.86
CA VAL A 9 11.40 15.78 -50.36
C VAL A 9 12.01 15.97 -48.97
N ALA A 10 12.71 17.10 -48.74
CA ALA A 10 13.28 17.41 -47.44
C ALA A 10 12.21 17.56 -46.34
N VAL A 11 11.09 18.21 -46.66
CA VAL A 11 9.94 18.36 -45.73
C VAL A 11 9.31 17.01 -45.41
N VAL A 12 9.11 16.15 -46.41
CA VAL A 12 8.56 14.81 -46.21
C VAL A 12 9.49 13.96 -45.36
N LEU A 13 10.79 14.02 -45.59
CA LEU A 13 11.79 13.28 -44.81
C LEU A 13 11.82 13.74 -43.36
N LEU A 14 11.70 15.05 -43.12
CA LEU A 14 11.64 15.67 -41.80
C LEU A 14 10.35 15.22 -41.05
N LEU A 15 9.21 15.19 -41.74
CA LEU A 15 7.95 14.69 -41.19
C LEU A 15 8.05 13.21 -40.81
N VAL A 16 8.64 12.37 -41.66
CA VAL A 16 8.84 10.93 -41.37
C VAL A 16 9.75 10.77 -40.15
N CYS A 17 10.87 11.48 -40.09
CA CYS A 17 11.74 11.46 -38.90
C CYS A 17 11.01 11.89 -37.63
N ALA A 18 10.20 12.94 -37.71
CA ALA A 18 9.39 13.39 -36.57
C ALA A 18 8.36 12.32 -36.10
N VAL A 19 7.69 11.68 -37.05
CA VAL A 19 6.75 10.59 -36.73
C VAL A 19 7.46 9.40 -36.08
N VAL A 20 8.61 9.00 -36.60
CA VAL A 20 9.45 7.94 -36.04
C VAL A 20 9.89 8.28 -34.62
N TYR A 21 10.38 9.50 -34.40
CA TYR A 21 10.81 9.96 -33.09
C TYR A 21 9.66 9.99 -32.06
N LEU A 22 8.48 10.46 -32.45
CA LEU A 22 7.29 10.52 -31.60
C LEU A 22 6.66 9.15 -31.32
N SER A 23 6.97 8.15 -32.15
CA SER A 23 6.45 6.78 -32.01
C SER A 23 7.33 5.90 -31.11
N ALA A 24 8.59 6.23 -30.94
CA ALA A 24 9.53 5.46 -30.14
C ALA A 24 9.34 5.75 -28.64
N TYR A 25 9.37 4.69 -27.80
CA TYR A 25 9.44 4.82 -26.35
C TYR A 25 10.32 3.72 -25.75
N THR A 26 10.99 4.04 -24.65
CA THR A 26 11.86 3.11 -23.94
C THR A 26 11.17 2.61 -22.67
N ILE A 27 11.42 1.36 -22.30
CA ILE A 27 10.98 0.74 -21.05
C ILE A 27 12.21 0.43 -20.22
N SER A 28 12.20 0.86 -18.96
CA SER A 28 13.25 0.57 -17.99
C SER A 28 13.00 -0.80 -17.34
N ALA A 29 14.07 -1.47 -16.86
CA ALA A 29 13.98 -2.78 -16.20
C ALA A 29 13.11 -2.78 -14.92
N LYS A 30 12.86 -1.59 -14.36
CA LYS A 30 12.07 -1.42 -13.11
C LYS A 30 10.63 -1.00 -13.36
N GLU A 31 10.20 -0.94 -14.62
CA GLU A 31 8.88 -0.46 -15.02
C GLU A 31 8.11 -1.52 -15.81
N THR A 32 6.82 -1.59 -15.56
CA THR A 32 5.88 -2.27 -16.44
C THR A 32 5.07 -1.23 -17.18
N VAL A 33 4.96 -1.39 -18.48
CA VAL A 33 4.24 -0.46 -19.35
C VAL A 33 2.95 -1.10 -19.86
N ILE A 34 1.86 -0.36 -19.71
CA ILE A 34 0.57 -0.68 -20.32
C ILE A 34 0.30 0.32 -21.43
N VAL A 35 0.14 -0.19 -22.63
CA VAL A 35 -0.31 0.61 -23.78
C VAL A 35 -1.81 0.51 -23.89
N THR A 36 -2.47 1.64 -23.81
CA THR A 36 -3.93 1.72 -23.97
C THR A 36 -4.29 2.41 -25.27
N GLN A 37 -5.34 1.92 -25.94
CA GLN A 37 -5.92 2.50 -27.13
C GLN A 37 -7.40 2.78 -26.86
N PHE A 38 -7.81 4.04 -26.96
CA PHE A 38 -9.17 4.49 -26.64
C PHE A 38 -9.66 4.02 -25.25
N GLY A 39 -8.73 3.98 -24.26
CA GLY A 39 -9.03 3.53 -22.89
C GLY A 39 -8.97 2.01 -22.67
N LYS A 40 -8.89 1.19 -23.73
CA LYS A 40 -8.74 -0.27 -23.59
C LYS A 40 -7.27 -0.65 -23.57
N VAL A 41 -6.91 -1.63 -22.73
CA VAL A 41 -5.56 -2.21 -22.69
C VAL A 41 -5.35 -3.03 -23.96
N VAL A 42 -4.31 -2.67 -24.75
CA VAL A 42 -3.96 -3.37 -26.00
C VAL A 42 -2.70 -4.22 -25.78
N GLN A 43 -1.73 -3.70 -25.05
CA GLN A 43 -0.45 -4.38 -24.84
C GLN A 43 0.05 -4.13 -23.42
N VAL A 44 0.68 -5.17 -22.84
CA VAL A 44 1.44 -5.06 -21.59
C VAL A 44 2.87 -5.51 -21.89
N ARG A 45 3.83 -4.68 -21.52
CA ARG A 45 5.26 -4.93 -21.71
C ARG A 45 5.98 -4.85 -20.37
N LYS A 46 6.67 -5.94 -20.03
CA LYS A 46 7.48 -6.06 -18.80
C LYS A 46 8.98 -6.05 -19.09
N GLU A 47 9.36 -6.36 -20.34
CA GLU A 47 10.77 -6.45 -20.72
C GLU A 47 11.33 -5.06 -21.04
N PRO A 48 12.55 -4.74 -20.58
CA PRO A 48 13.21 -3.50 -20.93
C PRO A 48 13.59 -3.49 -22.41
N GLY A 49 13.47 -2.35 -23.04
CA GLY A 49 13.82 -2.22 -24.46
C GLY A 49 13.21 -0.99 -25.11
N LEU A 50 13.48 -0.86 -26.42
CA LEU A 50 12.91 0.16 -27.29
C LEU A 50 11.69 -0.42 -28.00
N TYR A 51 10.57 0.26 -27.88
CA TYR A 51 9.30 -0.15 -28.47
C TYR A 51 8.68 0.98 -29.27
N TRP A 52 7.77 0.59 -30.15
CA TRP A 52 7.06 1.50 -31.04
C TRP A 52 5.59 1.58 -30.65
N LYS A 53 5.03 2.78 -30.66
CA LYS A 53 3.59 3.02 -30.50
C LYS A 53 3.06 3.80 -31.69
N LEU A 54 1.76 3.72 -31.94
CA LEU A 54 1.11 4.56 -32.92
C LEU A 54 1.18 6.02 -32.47
N PRO A 55 1.63 6.94 -33.36
CA PRO A 55 1.76 8.35 -33.03
C PRO A 55 0.41 8.99 -32.74
N GLY A 56 0.45 10.08 -31.96
CA GLY A 56 -0.72 10.88 -31.64
C GLY A 56 -1.50 10.40 -30.40
N ARG A 57 -2.79 10.76 -30.35
CA ARG A 57 -3.68 10.49 -29.22
C ARG A 57 -4.30 9.08 -29.23
N MET A 58 -4.02 8.26 -30.22
CA MET A 58 -4.62 6.93 -30.37
C MET A 58 -4.14 5.96 -29.30
N GLN A 59 -2.84 5.99 -28.97
CA GLN A 59 -2.25 5.14 -27.95
C GLN A 59 -1.61 5.97 -26.83
N ARG A 60 -1.93 5.60 -25.57
CA ARG A 60 -1.30 6.15 -24.37
C ARG A 60 -0.44 5.10 -23.71
N VAL A 61 0.73 5.51 -23.25
CA VAL A 61 1.68 4.70 -22.52
C VAL A 61 1.54 5.01 -21.04
N ASN A 62 1.05 4.07 -20.27
CA ASN A 62 0.95 4.19 -18.81
C ASN A 62 2.10 3.37 -18.22
N ARG A 63 2.92 4.00 -17.39
CA ARG A 63 4.09 3.41 -16.74
C ARG A 63 3.78 3.13 -15.30
N PHE A 64 4.10 1.93 -14.85
CA PHE A 64 3.94 1.49 -13.47
C PHE A 64 5.29 0.98 -12.97
N GLU A 65 5.72 1.54 -11.85
CA GLU A 65 6.95 1.08 -11.20
C GLU A 65 6.72 -0.29 -10.56
N ASN A 66 7.63 -1.22 -10.84
CA ASN A 66 7.61 -2.57 -10.29
C ASN A 66 8.40 -2.65 -8.97
N ARG A 67 8.36 -1.55 -8.18
CA ARG A 67 9.04 -1.43 -6.90
C ARG A 67 8.10 -1.73 -5.75
N LEU A 68 8.73 -2.05 -4.62
CA LEU A 68 8.04 -2.09 -3.34
C LEU A 68 7.69 -0.66 -2.92
N ASN A 69 6.40 -0.40 -2.75
CA ASN A 69 5.87 0.85 -2.23
C ASN A 69 5.53 0.65 -0.76
N VAL A 70 5.81 1.66 0.06
CA VAL A 70 5.48 1.64 1.49
C VAL A 70 4.71 2.90 1.83
N PHE A 71 3.64 2.75 2.60
CA PHE A 71 2.94 3.88 3.18
C PHE A 71 2.56 3.58 4.62
N GLU A 72 2.30 4.63 5.40
CA GLU A 72 1.75 4.53 6.75
C GLU A 72 0.25 4.83 6.72
N THR A 73 -0.53 4.03 7.47
CA THR A 73 -1.96 4.30 7.64
C THR A 73 -2.15 5.61 8.44
N GLN A 74 -3.32 6.18 8.32
CA GLN A 74 -3.72 7.24 9.23
C GLN A 74 -3.76 6.72 10.67
N VAL A 75 -3.61 7.63 11.61
CA VAL A 75 -3.80 7.32 13.04
C VAL A 75 -5.28 7.04 13.27
N ILE A 76 -5.59 5.86 13.77
CA ILE A 76 -6.96 5.45 14.03
C ILE A 76 -7.12 5.05 15.49
N GLN A 77 -8.29 5.34 16.02
CA GLN A 77 -8.73 4.84 17.31
C GLN A 77 -9.64 3.66 17.11
N LEU A 78 -9.33 2.54 17.77
CA LEU A 78 -10.05 1.28 17.69
C LEU A 78 -10.42 0.82 19.10
N LEU A 79 -11.46 0.01 19.19
CA LEU A 79 -11.88 -0.66 20.41
C LEU A 79 -11.48 -2.12 20.36
N LEU A 80 -10.90 -2.60 21.47
CA LEU A 80 -10.57 -4.00 21.67
C LEU A 80 -11.78 -4.79 22.24
N ALA A 81 -11.63 -6.12 22.38
CA ALA A 81 -12.65 -6.99 22.94
C ALA A 81 -13.07 -6.58 24.37
N ASP A 82 -12.12 -6.12 25.17
CA ASP A 82 -12.30 -5.60 26.53
C ASP A 82 -12.83 -4.17 26.59
N LYS A 83 -13.24 -3.58 25.45
CA LYS A 83 -13.71 -2.21 25.28
C LYS A 83 -12.67 -1.12 25.61
N ASN A 84 -11.41 -1.49 25.76
CA ASN A 84 -10.33 -0.51 25.90
C ASN A 84 -10.06 0.17 24.56
N PRO A 85 -10.11 1.51 24.48
CA PRO A 85 -9.76 2.22 23.26
C PRO A 85 -8.24 2.29 23.10
N ILE A 86 -7.75 1.99 21.93
CA ILE A 86 -6.34 2.14 21.55
C ILE A 86 -6.19 2.97 20.29
N ILE A 87 -5.08 3.66 20.21
CA ILE A 87 -4.65 4.38 19.01
C ILE A 87 -3.58 3.55 18.33
N MET A 88 -3.80 3.25 17.04
CA MET A 88 -2.86 2.49 16.24
C MET A 88 -2.47 3.18 14.95
N ARG A 89 -1.24 2.90 14.50
CA ARG A 89 -0.75 3.21 13.17
C ARG A 89 0.02 2.01 12.63
N CYS A 90 -0.26 1.61 11.40
CA CYS A 90 0.42 0.53 10.71
C CYS A 90 1.21 1.07 9.52
N TYR A 91 2.22 0.33 9.09
CA TYR A 91 2.83 0.50 7.78
C TYR A 91 2.42 -0.67 6.88
N VAL A 92 2.31 -0.39 5.61
CA VAL A 92 1.91 -1.37 4.58
C VAL A 92 2.92 -1.31 3.46
N ALA A 93 3.57 -2.44 3.20
CA ALA A 93 4.48 -2.63 2.07
C ALA A 93 3.76 -3.43 0.98
N TRP A 94 3.70 -2.89 -0.23
CA TRP A 94 2.94 -3.46 -1.33
C TRP A 94 3.63 -3.29 -2.67
N GLN A 95 3.29 -4.13 -3.63
CA GLN A 95 3.75 -4.07 -5.01
C GLN A 95 2.63 -4.45 -5.98
N ILE A 96 2.75 -4.02 -7.22
CA ILE A 96 1.80 -4.37 -8.27
C ILE A 96 2.10 -5.80 -8.74
N ALA A 97 1.15 -6.72 -8.56
CA ALA A 97 1.25 -8.11 -9.03
C ALA A 97 0.67 -8.25 -10.44
N ASP A 98 -0.54 -7.73 -10.66
CA ASP A 98 -1.18 -7.70 -11.96
C ASP A 98 -1.43 -6.26 -12.42
N PRO A 99 -0.61 -5.75 -13.35
CA PRO A 99 -0.75 -4.40 -13.86
C PRO A 99 -2.06 -4.14 -14.61
N ILE A 100 -2.69 -5.16 -15.20
CA ILE A 100 -3.94 -5.02 -15.95
C ILE A 100 -5.09 -4.75 -14.97
N ILE A 101 -5.24 -5.62 -13.97
CA ILE A 101 -6.26 -5.46 -12.92
C ILE A 101 -6.04 -4.13 -12.19
N PHE A 102 -4.77 -3.81 -11.87
CA PHE A 102 -4.41 -2.55 -11.21
C PHE A 102 -4.85 -1.33 -12.02
N PHE A 103 -4.53 -1.31 -13.31
CA PHE A 103 -4.91 -0.19 -14.19
C PHE A 103 -6.43 -0.04 -14.31
N GLN A 104 -7.15 -1.14 -14.47
CA GLN A 104 -8.60 -1.14 -14.63
C GLN A 104 -9.34 -0.72 -13.37
N SER A 105 -8.84 -1.09 -12.20
CA SER A 105 -9.50 -0.83 -10.92
C SER A 105 -9.13 0.52 -10.30
N LEU A 106 -7.86 0.88 -10.33
CA LEU A 106 -7.31 2.03 -9.60
C LEU A 106 -6.69 3.09 -10.51
N GLY A 107 -6.06 2.70 -11.58
CA GLY A 107 -5.45 3.57 -12.57
C GLY A 107 -4.15 4.26 -12.14
N ARG A 108 -4.04 4.63 -10.85
CA ARG A 108 -2.89 5.37 -10.29
C ARG A 108 -2.49 4.85 -8.91
N ALA A 109 -1.21 5.05 -8.55
CA ALA A 109 -0.66 4.61 -7.26
C ALA A 109 -1.29 5.34 -6.06
N GLU A 110 -1.65 6.62 -6.22
CA GLU A 110 -2.30 7.42 -5.16
C GLU A 110 -3.66 6.81 -4.77
N ASN A 111 -4.44 6.38 -5.77
CA ASN A 111 -5.73 5.71 -5.53
C ASN A 111 -5.53 4.36 -4.81
N ALA A 112 -4.44 3.65 -5.14
CA ALA A 112 -4.08 2.40 -4.48
C ALA A 112 -3.82 2.62 -2.99
N THR A 113 -2.99 3.61 -2.64
CA THR A 113 -2.68 3.94 -1.24
C THR A 113 -3.95 4.25 -0.45
N SER A 114 -4.87 5.06 -0.99
CA SER A 114 -6.14 5.37 -0.33
C SER A 114 -6.99 4.12 -0.09
N LYS A 115 -7.16 3.27 -1.12
CA LYS A 115 -7.98 2.05 -1.01
C LYS A 115 -7.37 0.99 -0.10
N LEU A 116 -6.05 0.84 -0.14
CA LEU A 116 -5.33 -0.06 0.76
C LEU A 116 -5.40 0.43 2.21
N ASN A 117 -5.31 1.74 2.44
CA ASN A 117 -5.50 2.33 3.77
C ASN A 117 -6.88 1.98 4.34
N ASP A 118 -7.95 2.26 3.60
CA ASP A 118 -9.32 1.99 4.03
C ASP A 118 -9.54 0.49 4.32
N MET A 119 -9.03 -0.37 3.45
CA MET A 119 -9.14 -1.82 3.59
C MET A 119 -8.35 -2.33 4.81
N THR A 120 -7.12 -1.84 5.00
CA THR A 120 -6.28 -2.23 6.14
C THR A 120 -6.93 -1.81 7.46
N ILE A 121 -7.46 -0.57 7.53
CA ILE A 121 -8.15 -0.06 8.71
C ILE A 121 -9.39 -0.91 9.04
N SER A 122 -10.21 -1.23 8.02
CA SER A 122 -11.41 -2.02 8.20
C SER A 122 -11.10 -3.43 8.72
N ASN A 123 -10.11 -4.10 8.12
CA ASN A 123 -9.70 -5.43 8.53
C ASN A 123 -9.05 -5.43 9.92
N LEU A 124 -8.23 -4.42 10.22
CA LEU A 124 -7.59 -4.25 11.52
C LEU A 124 -8.64 -4.10 12.63
N GLY A 125 -9.68 -3.28 12.39
CA GLY A 125 -10.78 -3.12 13.35
C GLY A 125 -11.51 -4.43 13.65
N GLY A 126 -11.80 -5.22 12.61
CA GLY A 126 -12.42 -6.54 12.76
C GLY A 126 -11.56 -7.52 13.54
N ILE A 127 -10.26 -7.57 13.26
CA ILE A 127 -9.32 -8.47 13.94
C ILE A 127 -9.14 -8.05 15.41
N LEU A 128 -8.92 -6.77 15.68
CA LEU A 128 -8.64 -6.26 17.02
C LEU A 128 -9.84 -6.42 17.98
N ALA A 129 -11.06 -6.45 17.46
CA ALA A 129 -12.26 -6.72 18.26
C ALA A 129 -12.27 -8.11 18.90
N GLU A 130 -11.38 -9.02 18.47
CA GLU A 130 -11.23 -10.37 19.05
C GLU A 130 -10.14 -10.44 20.14
N TYR A 131 -9.32 -9.40 20.32
CA TYR A 131 -8.17 -9.41 21.23
C TYR A 131 -8.32 -8.41 22.36
N ASN A 132 -7.79 -8.79 23.52
CA ASN A 132 -7.69 -7.92 24.69
C ASN A 132 -6.37 -7.16 24.69
N ILE A 133 -6.27 -6.11 25.50
CA ILE A 133 -5.07 -5.28 25.59
C ILE A 133 -3.82 -6.08 25.99
N ASP A 134 -3.96 -7.06 26.88
CA ASP A 134 -2.86 -7.90 27.35
C ASP A 134 -2.25 -8.77 26.25
N ASN A 135 -3.01 -9.07 25.20
CA ASN A 135 -2.52 -9.79 24.02
C ASN A 135 -1.69 -8.90 23.07
N ILE A 136 -1.81 -7.58 23.22
CA ILE A 136 -1.13 -6.60 22.35
C ILE A 136 0.06 -5.99 23.05
N ILE A 137 -0.11 -5.60 24.32
CA ILE A 137 0.92 -4.98 25.14
C ILE A 137 1.05 -5.81 26.43
N ASN A 138 2.13 -6.59 26.51
CA ASN A 138 2.44 -7.36 27.70
C ASN A 138 3.93 -7.25 28.00
N THR A 139 4.29 -7.35 29.29
CA THR A 139 5.68 -7.40 29.73
C THR A 139 6.35 -8.71 29.32
N ASP A 140 5.57 -9.80 29.28
CA ASP A 140 6.00 -11.09 28.77
C ASP A 140 5.84 -11.17 27.25
N ALA A 141 6.95 -11.24 26.53
CA ALA A 141 6.96 -11.36 25.06
C ALA A 141 6.24 -12.63 24.57
N THR A 142 6.15 -13.69 25.40
CA THR A 142 5.47 -14.94 25.06
C THR A 142 3.95 -14.83 25.02
N GLN A 143 3.38 -13.85 25.70
CA GLN A 143 1.94 -13.60 25.75
C GLN A 143 1.46 -12.60 24.70
N THR A 144 2.40 -11.90 24.07
CA THR A 144 2.10 -10.92 23.04
C THR A 144 1.77 -11.61 21.73
N LYS A 145 0.56 -11.37 21.21
CA LYS A 145 0.07 -11.93 19.93
C LYS A 145 0.17 -10.95 18.76
N LEU A 146 1.04 -9.94 18.88
CA LEU A 146 1.14 -8.89 17.87
C LEU A 146 1.52 -9.45 16.50
N SER A 147 2.48 -10.38 16.45
CA SER A 147 2.90 -11.03 15.20
C SER A 147 1.77 -11.87 14.57
N GLU A 148 0.95 -12.53 15.37
CA GLU A 148 -0.24 -13.26 14.88
C GLU A 148 -1.26 -12.31 14.29
N ILE A 149 -1.50 -11.16 14.93
CA ILE A 149 -2.40 -10.11 14.43
C ILE A 149 -1.90 -9.55 13.10
N GLU A 150 -0.60 -9.27 12.98
CA GLU A 150 0.02 -8.77 11.75
C GLU A 150 -0.11 -9.79 10.60
N GLU A 151 0.12 -11.06 10.86
CA GLU A 151 0.00 -12.14 9.86
C GLU A 151 -1.46 -12.34 9.42
N ARG A 152 -2.41 -12.36 10.36
CA ARG A 152 -3.85 -12.42 10.06
C ARG A 152 -4.30 -11.21 9.24
N LEU A 153 -3.81 -10.03 9.59
CA LEU A 153 -4.11 -8.79 8.89
C LEU A 153 -3.55 -8.82 7.46
N LEU A 154 -2.31 -9.28 7.30
CA LEU A 154 -1.68 -9.44 6.00
C LEU A 154 -2.48 -10.43 5.14
N THR A 155 -2.81 -11.60 5.66
CA THR A 155 -3.51 -12.66 4.93
C THR A 155 -4.91 -12.20 4.48
N SER A 156 -5.69 -11.62 5.40
CA SER A 156 -7.05 -11.16 5.10
C SER A 156 -7.05 -10.00 4.09
N SER A 157 -6.13 -9.05 4.25
CA SER A 157 -6.00 -7.88 3.37
C SER A 157 -5.43 -8.27 2.02
N ASN A 158 -4.44 -9.15 1.95
CA ASN A 158 -3.79 -9.55 0.69
C ASN A 158 -4.76 -10.25 -0.25
N LYS A 159 -5.61 -11.14 0.27
CA LYS A 159 -6.63 -11.82 -0.53
C LYS A 159 -7.56 -10.82 -1.25
N GLY A 160 -8.01 -9.81 -0.53
CA GLY A 160 -8.86 -8.75 -1.09
C GLY A 160 -8.12 -7.84 -2.07
N ALA A 161 -6.89 -7.45 -1.73
CA ALA A 161 -6.05 -6.59 -2.55
C ALA A 161 -5.68 -7.24 -3.88
N GLN A 162 -5.31 -8.52 -3.86
CA GLN A 162 -4.93 -9.27 -5.04
C GLN A 162 -6.11 -9.48 -5.99
N ALA A 163 -7.25 -9.93 -5.47
CA ALA A 163 -8.42 -10.24 -6.28
C ALA A 163 -9.06 -8.98 -6.90
N LYS A 164 -9.15 -7.87 -6.14
CA LYS A 164 -9.86 -6.66 -6.58
C LYS A 164 -8.98 -5.66 -7.30
N TYR A 165 -7.71 -5.57 -6.91
CA TYR A 165 -6.82 -4.47 -7.32
C TYR A 165 -5.54 -4.94 -8.02
N GLY A 166 -5.27 -6.25 -8.09
CA GLY A 166 -4.03 -6.78 -8.67
C GLY A 166 -2.77 -6.38 -7.87
N ILE A 167 -2.93 -6.12 -6.56
CA ILE A 167 -1.86 -5.71 -5.65
C ILE A 167 -1.49 -6.89 -4.77
N ASN A 168 -0.19 -7.12 -4.58
CA ASN A 168 0.34 -8.03 -3.59
C ASN A 168 0.84 -7.25 -2.38
N LEU A 169 0.26 -7.49 -1.21
CA LEU A 169 0.76 -6.97 0.05
C LEU A 169 1.89 -7.88 0.53
N VAL A 170 3.08 -7.30 0.67
CA VAL A 170 4.28 -8.02 1.07
C VAL A 170 4.40 -8.11 2.59
N GLN A 171 4.08 -7.00 3.25
CA GLN A 171 4.14 -6.91 4.71
C GLN A 171 3.18 -5.83 5.23
N ILE A 172 2.56 -6.13 6.36
CA ILE A 172 1.84 -5.15 7.18
C ILE A 172 2.42 -5.27 8.58
N GLY A 173 2.77 -4.16 9.19
CA GLY A 173 3.28 -4.19 10.56
C GLY A 173 2.77 -2.99 11.36
N VAL A 174 2.70 -3.17 12.66
CA VAL A 174 2.30 -2.12 13.60
C VAL A 174 3.48 -1.22 13.89
N ARG A 175 3.32 0.09 13.65
CA ARG A 175 4.36 1.09 13.88
C ARG A 175 4.23 1.77 15.24
N ARG A 176 2.99 1.99 15.67
CA ARG A 176 2.72 2.67 16.94
C ARG A 176 1.43 2.15 17.55
N ILE A 177 1.50 1.95 18.87
CA ILE A 177 0.35 1.68 19.72
C ILE A 177 0.39 2.71 20.85
N ALA A 178 -0.74 3.30 21.17
CA ALA A 178 -0.86 4.25 22.27
C ALA A 178 -2.28 4.25 22.83
N TYR A 179 -2.42 4.70 24.08
CA TYR A 179 -3.73 5.03 24.61
C TYR A 179 -4.16 6.44 24.15
N PRO A 180 -5.45 6.69 23.93
CA PRO A 180 -5.96 8.04 23.75
C PRO A 180 -5.62 8.89 24.98
N SER A 181 -5.25 10.15 24.78
CA SER A 181 -4.88 11.06 25.87
C SER A 181 -5.98 11.23 26.91
N VAL A 182 -7.23 11.18 26.49
CA VAL A 182 -8.41 11.31 27.37
C VAL A 182 -8.50 10.21 28.43
N VAL A 183 -8.02 9.01 28.12
CA VAL A 183 -8.08 7.85 29.06
C VAL A 183 -6.72 7.52 29.65
N ALA A 184 -5.64 8.10 29.15
CA ALA A 184 -4.28 7.79 29.58
C ALA A 184 -4.08 8.01 31.10
N ASP A 185 -4.54 9.15 31.63
CA ASP A 185 -4.40 9.47 33.05
C ASP A 185 -5.15 8.49 33.95
N ALA A 186 -6.38 8.11 33.58
CA ALA A 186 -7.16 7.13 34.34
C ALA A 186 -6.51 5.74 34.32
N VAL A 187 -5.96 5.33 33.17
CA VAL A 187 -5.22 4.07 33.04
C VAL A 187 -3.95 4.08 33.88
N TYR A 188 -3.17 5.17 33.86
CA TYR A 188 -1.97 5.29 34.68
C TYR A 188 -2.28 5.24 36.18
N GLN A 189 -3.34 5.93 36.63
CA GLN A 189 -3.76 5.89 38.03
C GLN A 189 -4.20 4.48 38.45
N ARG A 190 -4.93 3.79 37.60
CA ARG A 190 -5.34 2.39 37.85
C ARG A 190 -4.11 1.49 37.95
N MET A 191 -3.19 1.56 37.01
CA MET A 191 -1.95 0.76 37.02
C MET A 191 -1.11 1.04 38.30
N ALA A 192 -0.97 2.32 38.70
CA ALA A 192 -0.29 2.68 39.93
C ALA A 192 -0.96 2.10 41.19
N SER A 193 -2.29 2.11 41.25
CA SER A 193 -3.06 1.50 42.33
C SER A 193 -2.92 -0.03 42.35
N GLU A 194 -2.96 -0.69 41.21
CA GLU A 194 -2.75 -2.13 41.10
C GLU A 194 -1.34 -2.54 41.56
N ARG A 195 -0.30 -1.81 41.13
CA ARG A 195 1.09 -2.03 41.58
C ARG A 195 1.25 -1.84 43.08
N THR A 196 0.60 -0.82 43.65
CA THR A 196 0.64 -0.58 45.10
C THR A 196 -0.04 -1.72 45.87
N LYS A 197 -1.16 -2.23 45.38
CA LYS A 197 -1.84 -3.38 46.00
C LYS A 197 -0.98 -4.65 45.92
N GLU A 198 -0.35 -4.90 44.77
CA GLU A 198 0.52 -6.04 44.59
C GLU A 198 1.76 -5.97 45.50
N ALA A 199 2.38 -4.81 45.60
CA ALA A 199 3.49 -4.59 46.51
C ALA A 199 3.08 -4.77 48.00
N SER A 200 1.87 -4.32 48.39
CA SER A 200 1.34 -4.51 49.75
C SER A 200 1.05 -5.98 50.02
N LYS A 201 0.52 -6.72 49.04
CA LYS A 201 0.27 -8.16 49.18
C LYS A 201 1.57 -8.94 49.38
N LEU A 202 2.58 -8.67 48.56
CA LEU A 202 3.89 -9.33 48.65
C LEU A 202 4.61 -9.01 50.00
N ARG A 203 4.43 -7.82 50.54
CA ARG A 203 4.95 -7.50 51.89
C ARG A 203 4.24 -8.25 53.00
N ALA A 204 2.91 -8.37 52.89
CA ALA A 204 2.12 -9.11 53.87
C ALA A 204 2.36 -10.63 53.82
N GLU A 205 2.76 -11.19 52.65
CA GLU A 205 3.13 -12.60 52.48
C GLU A 205 4.57 -12.89 52.94
N GLY A 206 5.41 -11.82 53.08
CA GLY A 206 6.82 -11.95 53.49
C GLY A 206 7.08 -11.66 55.00
N GLU A 207 6.06 -11.21 55.73
CA GLU A 207 6.05 -11.10 57.22
C GLU A 207 5.44 -12.36 57.85
#